data_d66036ffcfe0319bfa2281b4e06861d8
#
_entry.id   d66036ffcfe0319bfa2281b4e06861d8
#
_cell.length_a   1.000
_cell.length_b   1.000
_cell.length_c   1.000
_cell.angle_alpha   90.00
_cell.angle_beta   90.00
_cell.angle_gamma   90.00
#
_symmetry.space_group_name_H-M   'P 1'
#
loop_
_entity.id
_entity.type
_entity.pdbx_description
1 polymer ?
#
loop_
_entity_poly.entity_id
_entity_poly.type
_entity_poly.pdbx_seq_one_letter_code
_entity_poly.pdbx_strand_id
1 'polypeptide(L)'
;MNHLGLLQTIVLLLTLTACKPSPPAEAEGGERHYDVDYNFVVVSDSLVLQEERPMHLLIVPEGADSFVVYRDDPLVVAQFEIIPEDSIDSVWVKVARDQLTQGWVHESALLQSVVPDDPISQGIHLFSNQHIIAAIALLTMALAAWLIRRMRRRRYHLVHIDDIASPYPMLLCVTFSAATVLYTTIQMFVPDLWVEFYFHPTLNPFGQPTMLSIFLALAWLIVILTLAALDEVRRSLPAGEAILYTLSLLAILAGIYLFFSLTTQYFLGYFLWMLYAALALWQYLRRHRPRYRCAHCGAPLHDQGNCPKCGQ
;
A
#
# COMPACT_ATOMS: atom_id res chain seq x y z
N MET A 1 -10.46 2.99 34.52
CA MET A 1 -10.20 3.09 33.08
C MET A 1 -9.13 2.06 32.76
N ASN A 2 -9.46 1.04 31.97
CA ASN A 2 -8.53 -0.05 31.72
C ASN A 2 -7.42 0.44 30.78
N HIS A 3 -6.16 0.21 31.16
CA HIS A 3 -4.98 0.57 30.35
C HIS A 3 -5.07 0.10 28.88
N LEU A 4 -5.82 -0.97 28.64
CA LEU A 4 -6.10 -1.49 27.30
C LEU A 4 -6.97 -0.55 26.46
N GLY A 5 -7.96 0.12 27.08
CA GLY A 5 -8.82 1.08 26.39
C GLY A 5 -8.07 2.39 26.04
N LEU A 6 -7.16 2.83 26.91
CA LEU A 6 -6.32 3.98 26.64
C LEU A 6 -5.34 3.71 25.51
N LEU A 7 -4.74 2.52 25.48
CA LEU A 7 -3.84 2.11 24.39
C LEU A 7 -4.59 2.03 23.05
N GLN A 8 -5.82 1.51 23.06
CA GLN A 8 -6.66 1.44 21.85
C GLN A 8 -7.04 2.81 21.31
N THR A 9 -7.37 3.78 22.20
CA THR A 9 -7.68 5.16 21.77
C THR A 9 -6.46 5.91 21.28
N ILE A 10 -5.28 5.69 21.87
CA ILE A 10 -4.02 6.30 21.40
C ILE A 10 -3.64 5.73 20.01
N VAL A 11 -3.74 4.42 19.82
CA VAL A 11 -3.47 3.79 18.50
C VAL A 11 -4.45 4.29 17.46
N LEU A 12 -5.74 4.43 17.80
CA LEU A 12 -6.77 4.95 16.89
C LEU A 12 -6.50 6.43 16.51
N LEU A 13 -6.12 7.27 17.48
CA LEU A 13 -5.75 8.67 17.24
C LEU A 13 -4.49 8.79 16.37
N LEU A 14 -3.49 7.97 16.61
CA LEU A 14 -2.26 7.94 15.84
C LEU A 14 -2.49 7.44 14.39
N THR A 15 -3.40 6.48 14.17
CA THR A 15 -3.73 6.02 12.81
C THR A 15 -4.46 7.08 11.99
N LEU A 16 -5.27 7.93 12.63
CA LEU A 16 -5.98 9.02 11.95
C LEU A 16 -5.07 10.16 11.49
N THR A 17 -3.88 10.29 12.08
CA THR A 17 -2.90 11.33 11.71
C THR A 17 -1.83 10.83 10.71
N ALA A 18 -1.71 9.52 10.52
CA ALA A 18 -0.57 8.90 9.85
C ALA A 18 -0.61 8.92 8.31
N CYS A 19 -1.77 9.20 7.70
CA CYS A 19 -1.92 9.20 6.26
C CYS A 19 -2.66 10.46 5.81
N LYS A 20 -1.93 11.57 5.66
CA LYS A 20 -2.31 12.57 4.67
C LYS A 20 -1.51 12.23 3.40
N PRO A 21 -2.13 11.73 2.34
CA PRO A 21 -1.54 11.91 1.03
C PRO A 21 -1.49 13.44 0.83
N SER A 22 -0.30 13.96 0.57
CA SER A 22 -0.21 15.34 0.10
C SER A 22 -1.07 15.39 -1.16
N PRO A 23 -1.97 16.39 -1.31
CA PRO A 23 -2.59 16.60 -2.60
C PRO A 23 -1.46 16.71 -3.62
N PRO A 24 -1.64 16.24 -4.86
CA PRO A 24 -0.65 16.43 -5.90
C PRO A 24 -0.24 17.89 -5.87
N ALA A 25 1.07 18.14 -5.79
CA ALA A 25 1.61 19.47 -5.68
C ALA A 25 1.06 20.26 -6.87
N GLU A 26 0.41 21.39 -6.58
CA GLU A 26 0.00 22.33 -7.62
C GLU A 26 1.25 22.63 -8.44
N ALA A 27 1.19 22.36 -9.73
CA ALA A 27 2.30 22.56 -10.64
C ALA A 27 2.53 24.07 -10.85
N GLU A 28 3.19 24.71 -9.87
CA GLU A 28 3.80 26.03 -10.09
C GLU A 28 4.92 25.86 -11.12
N GLY A 29 4.56 25.94 -12.43
CA GLY A 29 5.51 25.99 -13.53
C GLY A 29 6.36 24.74 -13.76
N GLY A 30 6.00 23.60 -13.15
CA GLY A 30 6.66 22.31 -13.27
C GLY A 30 6.16 21.50 -14.49
N GLU A 31 6.97 20.57 -14.92
CA GLU A 31 6.66 19.59 -15.95
C GLU A 31 5.36 18.85 -15.58
N ARG A 32 4.35 18.90 -16.46
CA ARG A 32 3.08 18.21 -16.24
C ARG A 32 3.29 16.71 -16.22
N HIS A 33 2.60 16.02 -15.33
CA HIS A 33 2.68 14.57 -15.20
C HIS A 33 1.79 13.82 -16.20
N TYR A 34 1.00 14.52 -17.02
CA TYR A 34 0.12 13.94 -18.03
C TYR A 34 -0.01 14.88 -19.24
N ASP A 35 -0.23 14.30 -20.41
CA ASP A 35 -0.29 14.99 -21.68
C ASP A 35 -1.69 14.90 -22.32
N VAL A 36 -1.81 15.45 -23.54
CA VAL A 36 -2.97 15.22 -24.42
C VAL A 36 -3.10 13.72 -24.70
N ASP A 37 -4.32 13.26 -24.90
CA ASP A 37 -4.70 11.84 -25.04
C ASP A 37 -4.57 10.99 -23.76
N TYR A 38 -4.28 11.61 -22.60
CA TYR A 38 -4.25 10.90 -21.33
C TYR A 38 -5.67 10.54 -20.86
N ASN A 39 -5.82 9.31 -20.34
CA ASN A 39 -7.11 8.76 -19.93
C ASN A 39 -7.32 8.87 -18.42
N PHE A 40 -8.47 9.39 -18.02
CA PHE A 40 -8.94 9.48 -16.65
C PHE A 40 -10.29 8.78 -16.46
N VAL A 41 -10.62 8.47 -15.23
CA VAL A 41 -11.94 8.02 -14.81
C VAL A 41 -12.45 8.95 -13.71
N VAL A 42 -13.70 9.37 -13.77
CA VAL A 42 -14.32 10.23 -12.77
C VAL A 42 -14.58 9.44 -11.48
N VAL A 43 -14.08 9.93 -10.34
CA VAL A 43 -14.30 9.32 -9.03
C VAL A 43 -15.22 10.13 -8.13
N SER A 44 -15.40 11.42 -8.42
CA SER A 44 -16.41 12.27 -7.78
C SER A 44 -17.82 11.88 -8.21
N ASP A 45 -18.83 12.32 -7.46
CA ASP A 45 -20.23 12.04 -7.82
C ASP A 45 -20.63 12.71 -9.14
N SER A 46 -20.08 13.90 -9.41
CA SER A 46 -20.27 14.62 -10.67
C SER A 46 -19.13 15.62 -10.89
N LEU A 47 -18.83 15.90 -12.15
CA LEU A 47 -17.91 16.96 -12.59
C LEU A 47 -18.60 17.77 -13.67
N VAL A 48 -18.60 19.09 -13.52
CA VAL A 48 -19.21 20.03 -14.49
C VAL A 48 -18.15 20.50 -15.47
N LEU A 49 -18.41 20.33 -16.74
CA LEU A 49 -17.58 20.78 -17.84
C LEU A 49 -18.25 21.99 -18.51
N GLN A 50 -17.51 23.05 -18.76
CA GLN A 50 -18.00 24.22 -19.47
C GLN A 50 -17.85 24.00 -20.98
N GLU A 51 -18.91 24.22 -21.76
CA GLU A 51 -18.87 24.03 -23.22
C GLU A 51 -18.01 25.10 -23.90
N GLU A 52 -18.12 26.34 -23.43
CA GLU A 52 -17.40 27.46 -24.02
C GLU A 52 -15.92 27.45 -23.62
N ARG A 53 -15.06 27.80 -24.59
CA ARG A 53 -13.63 28.00 -24.36
C ARG A 53 -13.40 29.17 -23.42
N PRO A 54 -12.59 29.01 -22.37
CA PRO A 54 -12.24 30.12 -21.48
C PRO A 54 -11.53 31.23 -22.26
N MET A 55 -12.01 32.44 -22.11
CA MET A 55 -11.42 33.65 -22.75
C MET A 55 -10.59 34.43 -21.74
N HIS A 56 -9.58 35.17 -22.21
CA HIS A 56 -8.77 36.10 -21.39
C HIS A 56 -9.58 37.18 -20.63
N LEU A 57 -10.82 37.39 -20.97
CA LEU A 57 -11.77 38.23 -20.25
C LEU A 57 -12.68 37.32 -19.43
N LEU A 58 -12.34 37.05 -18.21
CA LEU A 58 -12.99 36.33 -17.12
C LEU A 58 -14.53 36.53 -16.94
N ILE A 59 -15.26 36.68 -18.00
CA ILE A 59 -16.71 36.74 -18.00
C ILE A 59 -17.17 35.38 -18.56
N VAL A 60 -17.35 34.41 -17.68
CA VAL A 60 -18.21 33.27 -17.98
C VAL A 60 -19.62 33.85 -18.14
N PRO A 61 -20.25 33.79 -19.32
CA PRO A 61 -21.61 34.27 -19.48
C PRO A 61 -22.50 33.57 -18.50
N GLU A 62 -23.34 34.28 -17.74
CA GLU A 62 -24.42 33.67 -16.95
C GLU A 62 -25.31 32.92 -17.94
N GLY A 63 -25.22 31.58 -17.92
CA GLY A 63 -25.98 30.70 -18.83
C GLY A 63 -25.14 29.95 -19.87
N ALA A 64 -23.79 29.92 -19.73
CA ALA A 64 -22.98 29.03 -20.56
C ALA A 64 -23.49 27.58 -20.39
N ASP A 65 -23.72 26.93 -21.54
CA ASP A 65 -24.11 25.51 -21.52
C ASP A 65 -23.00 24.71 -20.86
N SER A 66 -23.40 23.78 -20.01
CA SER A 66 -22.47 22.93 -19.26
C SER A 66 -22.86 21.47 -19.39
N PHE A 67 -21.89 20.60 -19.52
CA PHE A 67 -22.08 19.16 -19.47
C PHE A 67 -21.74 18.64 -18.08
N VAL A 68 -22.49 17.67 -17.61
CA VAL A 68 -22.22 17.00 -16.35
C VAL A 68 -21.79 15.57 -16.67
N VAL A 69 -20.60 15.19 -16.21
CA VAL A 69 -20.12 13.81 -16.22
C VAL A 69 -20.20 13.23 -14.82
N TYR A 70 -20.45 11.93 -14.74
CA TYR A 70 -20.74 11.25 -13.51
C TYR A 70 -19.63 10.26 -13.17
N ARG A 71 -19.72 9.70 -11.96
CA ARG A 71 -18.78 8.68 -11.48
C ARG A 71 -18.70 7.51 -12.47
N ASP A 72 -17.48 7.01 -12.64
CA ASP A 72 -17.09 5.93 -13.56
C ASP A 72 -17.14 6.30 -15.05
N ASP A 73 -17.46 7.57 -15.40
CA ASP A 73 -17.33 8.03 -16.77
C ASP A 73 -15.85 8.15 -17.16
N PRO A 74 -15.43 7.57 -18.30
CA PRO A 74 -14.08 7.76 -18.83
C PRO A 74 -13.95 9.16 -19.45
N LEU A 75 -12.82 9.79 -19.22
CA LEU A 75 -12.48 11.10 -19.79
C LEU A 75 -11.10 11.04 -20.46
N VAL A 76 -11.00 11.70 -21.61
CA VAL A 76 -9.72 11.85 -22.34
C VAL A 76 -9.36 13.32 -22.37
N VAL A 77 -8.11 13.62 -22.10
CA VAL A 77 -7.57 14.99 -22.19
C VAL A 77 -7.42 15.37 -23.66
N ALA A 78 -8.13 16.40 -24.10
CA ALA A 78 -8.12 16.84 -25.51
C ALA A 78 -7.17 18.03 -25.75
N GLN A 79 -7.10 18.97 -24.81
CA GLN A 79 -6.31 20.19 -24.98
C GLN A 79 -6.05 20.87 -23.64
N PHE A 80 -4.97 21.67 -23.58
CA PHE A 80 -4.67 22.59 -22.49
C PHE A 80 -4.75 24.03 -22.97
N GLU A 81 -5.19 24.91 -22.07
CA GLU A 81 -5.18 26.36 -22.23
C GLU A 81 -4.61 27.00 -20.98
N ILE A 82 -3.69 27.94 -21.12
CA ILE A 82 -3.08 28.66 -20.00
C ILE A 82 -3.58 30.08 -20.00
N ILE A 83 -4.28 30.50 -18.94
CA ILE A 83 -4.80 31.84 -18.75
C ILE A 83 -4.18 32.39 -17.46
N PRO A 84 -3.03 33.12 -17.55
CA PRO A 84 -2.31 33.61 -16.37
C PRO A 84 -3.10 34.61 -15.51
N GLU A 85 -4.14 35.21 -16.09
CA GLU A 85 -5.01 36.23 -15.44
C GLU A 85 -6.11 35.60 -14.59
N ASP A 86 -6.33 34.27 -14.70
CA ASP A 86 -7.32 33.56 -13.91
C ASP A 86 -6.82 33.42 -12.45
N SER A 87 -7.58 33.98 -11.51
CA SER A 87 -7.21 33.99 -10.09
C SER A 87 -7.48 32.67 -9.35
N ILE A 88 -8.23 31.75 -9.97
CA ILE A 88 -8.58 30.44 -9.37
C ILE A 88 -7.55 29.42 -9.77
N ASP A 89 -7.33 29.28 -11.08
CA ASP A 89 -6.37 28.33 -11.65
C ASP A 89 -5.99 28.83 -13.06
N SER A 90 -4.71 28.99 -13.30
CA SER A 90 -4.20 29.46 -14.58
C SER A 90 -4.32 28.42 -15.70
N VAL A 91 -4.58 27.16 -15.36
CA VAL A 91 -4.62 26.06 -16.31
C VAL A 91 -6.04 25.53 -16.49
N TRP A 92 -6.47 25.58 -17.72
CA TRP A 92 -7.72 24.99 -18.16
C TRP A 92 -7.45 23.76 -19.01
N VAL A 93 -8.20 22.69 -18.73
CA VAL A 93 -8.08 21.41 -19.42
C VAL A 93 -9.38 21.12 -20.13
N LYS A 94 -9.30 20.88 -21.43
CA LYS A 94 -10.42 20.37 -22.21
C LYS A 94 -10.42 18.86 -22.10
N VAL A 95 -11.51 18.31 -21.59
CA VAL A 95 -11.72 16.86 -21.50
C VAL A 95 -12.94 16.44 -22.30
N ALA A 96 -12.93 15.23 -22.79
CA ALA A 96 -14.00 14.65 -23.58
C ALA A 96 -14.33 13.25 -23.06
N ARG A 97 -15.62 12.96 -22.88
CA ARG A 97 -16.14 11.61 -22.67
C ARG A 97 -16.45 10.95 -24.01
N ASP A 98 -17.06 11.70 -24.89
CA ASP A 98 -17.44 11.31 -26.25
C ASP A 98 -17.44 12.55 -27.17
N GLN A 99 -17.79 12.36 -28.45
CA GLN A 99 -17.78 13.46 -29.44
C GLN A 99 -18.78 14.59 -29.13
N LEU A 100 -19.83 14.31 -28.36
CA LEU A 100 -20.89 15.25 -28.00
C LEU A 100 -20.68 15.84 -26.61
N THR A 101 -20.05 15.10 -25.71
CA THR A 101 -19.81 15.48 -24.31
C THR A 101 -18.35 15.83 -24.14
N GLN A 102 -18.03 17.09 -24.37
CA GLN A 102 -16.68 17.63 -24.18
C GLN A 102 -16.77 19.05 -23.61
N GLY A 103 -15.81 19.43 -22.79
CA GLY A 103 -15.82 20.77 -22.21
C GLY A 103 -14.54 21.07 -21.45
N TRP A 104 -14.50 22.28 -20.91
CA TRP A 104 -13.37 22.84 -20.19
C TRP A 104 -13.59 22.80 -18.70
N VAL A 105 -12.53 22.58 -17.97
CA VAL A 105 -12.51 22.57 -16.50
C VAL A 105 -11.14 23.02 -16.00
N HIS A 106 -11.07 23.66 -14.84
CA HIS A 106 -9.81 23.97 -14.20
C HIS A 106 -9.03 22.70 -13.87
N GLU A 107 -7.71 22.72 -14.05
CA GLU A 107 -6.84 21.56 -13.79
C GLU A 107 -6.97 21.08 -12.34
N SER A 108 -6.98 21.99 -11.38
CA SER A 108 -7.14 21.68 -9.95
C SER A 108 -8.47 20.98 -9.64
N ALA A 109 -9.58 21.41 -10.27
CA ALA A 109 -10.89 20.79 -10.11
C ALA A 109 -10.95 19.40 -10.80
N LEU A 110 -10.33 19.27 -11.96
CA LEU A 110 -10.19 18.00 -12.67
C LEU A 110 -9.45 16.97 -11.81
N LEU A 111 -8.23 17.30 -11.38
CA LEU A 111 -7.36 16.38 -10.64
C LEU A 111 -7.93 15.95 -9.27
N GLN A 112 -8.82 16.77 -8.66
CA GLN A 112 -9.55 16.39 -7.46
C GLN A 112 -10.70 15.40 -7.75
N SER A 113 -11.19 15.37 -8.99
CA SER A 113 -12.41 14.66 -9.38
C SER A 113 -12.14 13.38 -10.17
N VAL A 114 -10.93 13.20 -10.68
CA VAL A 114 -10.56 12.08 -11.56
C VAL A 114 -9.34 11.31 -11.05
N VAL A 115 -9.19 10.10 -11.56
CA VAL A 115 -8.04 9.20 -11.32
C VAL A 115 -7.57 8.68 -12.66
N PRO A 116 -6.26 8.46 -12.89
CA PRO A 116 -5.77 7.77 -14.08
C PRO A 116 -6.52 6.47 -14.37
N ASP A 117 -6.85 6.23 -15.63
CA ASP A 117 -7.52 5.00 -16.05
C ASP A 117 -6.53 3.83 -16.11
N ASP A 118 -6.01 3.49 -14.95
CA ASP A 118 -5.08 2.37 -14.73
C ASP A 118 -5.42 1.66 -13.42
N PRO A 119 -5.46 0.31 -13.40
CA PRO A 119 -5.80 -0.46 -12.20
C PRO A 119 -4.89 -0.19 -10.99
N ILE A 120 -3.61 0.15 -11.23
CA ILE A 120 -2.65 0.44 -10.15
C ILE A 120 -2.99 1.79 -9.53
N SER A 121 -3.20 2.81 -10.34
CA SER A 121 -3.55 4.17 -9.90
C SER A 121 -4.90 4.20 -9.19
N GLN A 122 -5.91 3.50 -9.73
CA GLN A 122 -7.21 3.32 -9.07
C GLN A 122 -7.06 2.59 -7.73
N GLY A 123 -6.20 1.56 -7.66
CA GLY A 123 -5.87 0.87 -6.42
C GLY A 123 -5.19 1.79 -5.41
N ILE A 124 -4.21 2.60 -5.83
CA ILE A 124 -3.55 3.59 -4.98
C ILE A 124 -4.58 4.59 -4.43
N HIS A 125 -5.46 5.13 -5.29
CA HIS A 125 -6.51 6.06 -4.87
C HIS A 125 -7.45 5.42 -3.85
N LEU A 126 -7.91 4.18 -4.09
CA LEU A 126 -8.77 3.45 -3.17
C LEU A 126 -8.11 3.28 -1.79
N PHE A 127 -6.86 2.82 -1.75
CA PHE A 127 -6.12 2.62 -0.50
C PHE A 127 -5.62 3.93 0.14
N SER A 128 -5.58 5.03 -0.59
CA SER A 128 -5.27 6.37 -0.06
C SER A 128 -6.43 7.00 0.69
N ASN A 129 -7.65 6.48 0.52
CA ASN A 129 -8.84 7.00 1.19
C ASN A 129 -8.77 6.75 2.71
N GLN A 130 -8.79 7.85 3.50
CA GLN A 130 -8.67 7.80 4.96
C GLN A 130 -9.75 6.92 5.62
N HIS A 131 -10.96 6.89 5.08
CA HIS A 131 -12.05 6.05 5.59
C HIS A 131 -11.76 4.56 5.41
N ILE A 132 -11.16 4.19 4.30
CA ILE A 132 -10.78 2.79 4.02
C ILE A 132 -9.62 2.37 4.92
N ILE A 133 -8.61 3.21 5.10
CA ILE A 133 -7.49 2.95 6.02
C ILE A 133 -8.01 2.79 7.45
N ALA A 134 -8.89 3.68 7.90
CA ALA A 134 -9.51 3.57 9.22
C ALA A 134 -10.34 2.29 9.37
N ALA A 135 -11.11 1.90 8.34
CA ALA A 135 -11.88 0.67 8.34
C ALA A 135 -10.98 -0.57 8.41
N ILE A 136 -9.88 -0.60 7.64
CA ILE A 136 -8.88 -1.69 7.69
C ILE A 136 -8.25 -1.77 9.08
N ALA A 137 -7.88 -0.63 9.68
CA ALA A 137 -7.31 -0.59 11.02
C ALA A 137 -8.29 -1.12 12.08
N LEU A 138 -9.56 -0.71 12.03
CA LEU A 138 -10.61 -1.20 12.93
C LEU A 138 -10.85 -2.69 12.75
N LEU A 139 -10.94 -3.17 11.51
CA LEU A 139 -11.12 -4.59 11.21
C LEU A 139 -9.94 -5.42 11.73
N THR A 140 -8.72 -4.94 11.54
CA THR A 140 -7.49 -5.59 12.04
C THR A 140 -7.48 -5.67 13.56
N MET A 141 -7.85 -4.59 14.26
CA MET A 141 -7.95 -4.58 15.72
C MET A 141 -9.04 -5.53 16.22
N ALA A 142 -10.20 -5.55 15.56
CA ALA A 142 -11.29 -6.46 15.91
C ALA A 142 -10.88 -7.92 15.71
N LEU A 143 -10.21 -8.23 14.60
CA LEU A 143 -9.68 -9.56 14.30
C LEU A 143 -8.63 -9.98 15.33
N ALA A 144 -7.68 -9.12 15.65
CA ALA A 144 -6.67 -9.37 16.67
C ALA A 144 -7.30 -9.61 18.06
N ALA A 145 -8.27 -8.78 18.46
CA ALA A 145 -8.99 -8.94 19.71
C ALA A 145 -9.80 -10.26 19.76
N TRP A 146 -10.45 -10.63 18.64
CA TRP A 146 -11.16 -11.89 18.51
C TRP A 146 -10.21 -13.10 18.61
N LEU A 147 -9.08 -13.07 17.92
CA LEU A 147 -8.03 -14.08 17.99
C LEU A 147 -7.54 -14.23 19.43
N ILE A 148 -7.18 -13.14 20.11
CA ILE A 148 -6.71 -13.14 21.50
C ILE A 148 -7.78 -13.72 22.44
N ARG A 149 -9.06 -13.35 22.27
CA ARG A 149 -10.16 -13.91 23.08
C ARG A 149 -10.35 -15.41 22.83
N ARG A 150 -10.26 -15.83 21.56
CA ARG A 150 -10.37 -17.25 21.19
C ARG A 150 -9.21 -18.06 21.79
N MET A 151 -8.01 -17.50 21.75
CA MET A 151 -6.82 -18.09 22.40
C MET A 151 -7.00 -18.29 23.91
N ARG A 152 -7.54 -17.28 24.61
CA ARG A 152 -7.76 -17.34 26.05
C ARG A 152 -8.87 -18.31 26.47
N ARG A 153 -9.88 -18.53 25.61
CA ARG A 153 -11.07 -19.35 25.94
C ARG A 153 -10.91 -20.84 25.68
N ARG A 154 -10.04 -21.22 24.74
CA ARG A 154 -9.80 -22.63 24.43
C ARG A 154 -8.29 -22.90 24.46
N ARG A 155 -7.89 -24.02 25.05
CA ARG A 155 -6.53 -24.56 24.90
C ARG A 155 -6.33 -25.11 23.50
N TYR A 156 -6.45 -24.26 22.47
CA TYR A 156 -5.95 -24.63 21.16
C TYR A 156 -4.44 -24.42 21.19
N HIS A 157 -3.68 -25.42 20.80
CA HIS A 157 -2.33 -25.19 20.32
C HIS A 157 -2.47 -24.17 19.17
N LEU A 158 -2.06 -22.94 19.43
CA LEU A 158 -1.81 -22.02 18.35
C LEU A 158 -0.69 -22.64 17.55
N VAL A 159 -1.00 -22.90 16.29
CA VAL A 159 0.06 -23.11 15.31
C VAL A 159 0.83 -21.78 15.30
N HIS A 160 1.91 -21.74 16.06
CA HIS A 160 2.83 -20.63 16.07
C HIS A 160 3.45 -20.53 14.67
N ILE A 161 3.87 -19.31 14.28
CA ILE A 161 4.78 -19.16 13.12
C ILE A 161 5.96 -20.14 13.23
N ASP A 162 6.23 -20.59 14.45
CA ASP A 162 7.26 -21.53 14.84
C ASP A 162 6.93 -23.02 14.57
N ASP A 163 5.66 -23.38 14.44
CA ASP A 163 5.22 -24.76 14.24
C ASP A 163 5.30 -25.18 12.77
N ILE A 164 5.32 -24.20 11.86
CA ILE A 164 5.61 -24.42 10.45
C ILE A 164 7.12 -24.25 10.26
N ALA A 165 7.81 -25.33 9.91
CA ALA A 165 9.26 -25.35 9.67
C ALA A 165 9.70 -24.55 8.41
N SER A 166 8.86 -23.62 7.94
CA SER A 166 9.04 -22.84 6.72
C SER A 166 9.57 -21.43 7.02
N PRO A 167 10.56 -20.94 6.28
CA PRO A 167 11.08 -19.58 6.42
C PRO A 167 10.16 -18.52 5.80
N TYR A 168 9.22 -18.91 4.91
CA TYR A 168 8.45 -17.97 4.09
C TYR A 168 7.63 -16.96 4.89
N PRO A 169 6.88 -17.30 5.94
CA PRO A 169 6.11 -16.32 6.69
C PRO A 169 7.00 -15.27 7.37
N MET A 170 8.16 -15.68 7.88
CA MET A 170 9.11 -14.77 8.50
C MET A 170 9.76 -13.84 7.48
N LEU A 171 10.19 -14.39 6.34
CA LEU A 171 10.74 -13.61 5.23
C LEU A 171 9.71 -12.61 4.68
N LEU A 172 8.44 -13.03 4.58
CA LEU A 172 7.35 -12.15 4.19
C LEU A 172 7.21 -10.97 5.15
N CYS A 173 7.22 -11.19 6.46
CA CYS A 173 7.13 -10.13 7.46
C CYS A 173 8.31 -9.15 7.38
N VAL A 174 9.54 -9.64 7.18
CA VAL A 174 10.74 -8.80 7.03
C VAL A 174 10.69 -7.99 5.73
N THR A 175 10.37 -8.63 4.61
CA THR A 175 10.27 -7.96 3.31
C THR A 175 9.15 -6.91 3.31
N PHE A 176 8.00 -7.24 3.90
CA PHE A 176 6.87 -6.32 4.00
C PHE A 176 7.19 -5.10 4.87
N SER A 177 7.89 -5.30 6.00
CA SER A 177 8.35 -4.19 6.83
C SER A 177 9.36 -3.30 6.11
N ALA A 178 10.29 -3.88 5.32
CA ALA A 178 11.23 -3.14 4.49
C ALA A 178 10.52 -2.28 3.45
N ALA A 179 9.54 -2.87 2.75
CA ALA A 179 8.72 -2.14 1.78
C ALA A 179 7.92 -1.00 2.44
N THR A 180 7.39 -1.20 3.64
CA THR A 180 6.66 -0.16 4.38
C THR A 180 7.57 1.00 4.76
N VAL A 181 8.78 0.73 5.28
CA VAL A 181 9.76 1.78 5.61
C VAL A 181 10.16 2.55 4.35
N LEU A 182 10.45 1.85 3.25
CA LEU A 182 10.84 2.48 2.00
C LEU A 182 9.71 3.32 1.40
N TYR A 183 8.47 2.81 1.41
CA TYR A 183 7.28 3.54 0.97
C TYR A 183 7.10 4.86 1.72
N THR A 184 7.15 4.81 3.06
CA THR A 184 7.04 6.00 3.89
C THR A 184 8.21 6.97 3.63
N THR A 185 9.42 6.44 3.37
CA THR A 185 10.59 7.25 3.03
C THR A 185 10.40 7.99 1.71
N ILE A 186 9.91 7.33 0.67
CA ILE A 186 9.62 7.95 -0.62
C ILE A 186 8.61 9.09 -0.44
N GLN A 187 7.52 8.84 0.30
CA GLN A 187 6.50 9.87 0.54
C GLN A 187 7.03 11.09 1.30
N MET A 188 8.00 10.90 2.20
CA MET A 188 8.54 11.99 3.02
C MET A 188 9.60 12.81 2.30
N PHE A 189 10.45 12.19 1.50
CA PHE A 189 11.66 12.81 0.95
C PHE A 189 11.62 13.05 -0.56
N VAL A 190 10.83 12.28 -1.29
CA VAL A 190 10.77 12.37 -2.76
C VAL A 190 9.31 12.15 -3.21
N PRO A 191 8.37 13.02 -2.77
CA PRO A 191 6.96 12.88 -3.12
C PRO A 191 6.70 12.91 -4.63
N ASP A 192 7.47 13.71 -5.38
CA ASP A 192 7.32 13.84 -6.84
C ASP A 192 7.51 12.51 -7.57
N LEU A 193 8.41 11.66 -7.06
CA LEU A 193 8.61 10.31 -7.60
C LEU A 193 7.35 9.45 -7.47
N TRP A 194 6.60 9.64 -6.38
CA TRP A 194 5.36 8.93 -6.13
C TRP A 194 4.22 9.47 -7.00
N VAL A 195 4.19 10.79 -7.22
CA VAL A 195 3.23 11.43 -8.13
C VAL A 195 3.47 10.95 -9.56
N GLU A 196 4.71 10.92 -10.03
CA GLU A 196 5.07 10.41 -11.35
C GLU A 196 4.66 8.94 -11.51
N PHE A 197 4.91 8.10 -10.50
CA PHE A 197 4.46 6.70 -10.50
C PHE A 197 2.93 6.57 -10.50
N TYR A 198 2.21 7.51 -9.90
CA TYR A 198 0.76 7.51 -9.88
C TYR A 198 0.17 7.79 -11.26
N PHE A 199 0.78 8.70 -12.04
CA PHE A 199 0.33 8.99 -13.40
C PHE A 199 0.85 7.98 -14.43
N HIS A 200 2.04 7.42 -14.24
CA HIS A 200 2.67 6.46 -15.15
C HIS A 200 3.06 5.16 -14.42
N PRO A 201 2.07 4.40 -13.92
CA PRO A 201 2.35 3.21 -13.14
C PRO A 201 2.99 2.12 -14.00
N THR A 202 3.97 1.44 -13.44
CA THR A 202 4.64 0.31 -14.06
C THR A 202 4.94 -0.78 -13.05
N LEU A 203 4.84 -2.03 -13.47
CA LEU A 203 5.29 -3.18 -12.67
C LEU A 203 6.74 -3.57 -12.96
N ASN A 204 7.38 -2.92 -13.94
CA ASN A 204 8.76 -3.20 -14.29
C ASN A 204 9.72 -2.45 -13.35
N PRO A 205 10.53 -3.14 -12.53
CA PRO A 205 11.50 -2.49 -11.66
C PRO A 205 12.73 -1.94 -12.41
N PHE A 206 12.92 -2.34 -13.68
CA PHE A 206 14.08 -1.92 -14.46
C PHE A 206 13.77 -0.62 -15.22
N GLY A 207 14.73 0.30 -15.20
CA GLY A 207 14.59 1.59 -15.88
C GLY A 207 13.90 2.69 -15.07
N GLN A 208 13.54 2.39 -13.82
CA GLN A 208 12.96 3.36 -12.89
C GLN A 208 14.05 3.97 -11.97
N PRO A 209 13.81 5.15 -11.35
CA PRO A 209 14.69 5.68 -10.33
C PRO A 209 14.96 4.67 -9.22
N THR A 210 16.17 4.64 -8.68
CA THR A 210 16.68 3.57 -7.77
C THR A 210 15.73 3.27 -6.61
N MET A 211 15.15 4.29 -5.98
CA MET A 211 14.21 4.11 -4.84
C MET A 211 12.96 3.35 -5.28
N LEU A 212 12.39 3.73 -6.41
CA LEU A 212 11.19 3.09 -6.97
C LEU A 212 11.50 1.67 -7.47
N SER A 213 12.66 1.46 -8.10
CA SER A 213 13.13 0.14 -8.54
C SER A 213 13.20 -0.84 -7.37
N ILE A 214 13.78 -0.41 -6.24
CA ILE A 214 13.87 -1.25 -5.02
C ILE A 214 12.49 -1.52 -4.46
N PHE A 215 11.60 -0.51 -4.42
CA PHE A 215 10.23 -0.68 -3.95
C PHE A 215 9.46 -1.70 -4.78
N LEU A 216 9.52 -1.60 -6.12
CA LEU A 216 8.87 -2.54 -7.03
C LEU A 216 9.45 -3.96 -6.90
N ALA A 217 10.77 -4.09 -6.74
CA ALA A 217 11.40 -5.40 -6.49
C ALA A 217 10.91 -6.01 -5.17
N LEU A 218 10.79 -5.21 -4.10
CA LEU A 218 10.19 -5.67 -2.84
C LEU A 218 8.72 -6.04 -2.99
N ALA A 219 7.95 -5.30 -3.77
CA ALA A 219 6.55 -5.63 -4.06
C ALA A 219 6.41 -6.99 -4.76
N TRP A 220 7.22 -7.26 -5.78
CA TRP A 220 7.28 -8.58 -6.42
C TRP A 220 7.69 -9.69 -5.44
N LEU A 221 8.69 -9.43 -4.61
CA LEU A 221 9.14 -10.39 -3.59
C LEU A 221 8.03 -10.69 -2.58
N ILE A 222 7.25 -9.69 -2.16
CA ILE A 222 6.07 -9.87 -1.29
C ILE A 222 5.05 -10.79 -1.94
N VAL A 223 4.74 -10.59 -3.23
CA VAL A 223 3.79 -11.46 -3.96
C VAL A 223 4.30 -12.91 -3.97
N ILE A 224 5.56 -13.12 -4.34
CA ILE A 224 6.18 -14.46 -4.39
C ILE A 224 6.15 -15.13 -3.01
N LEU A 225 6.58 -14.41 -1.97
CA LEU A 225 6.61 -14.94 -0.60
C LEU A 225 5.22 -15.20 -0.05
N THR A 226 4.21 -14.39 -0.42
CA THR A 226 2.82 -14.61 -0.04
C THR A 226 2.30 -15.91 -0.65
N LEU A 227 2.52 -16.12 -1.95
CA LEU A 227 2.12 -17.36 -2.63
C LEU A 227 2.82 -18.58 -2.05
N ALA A 228 4.14 -18.48 -1.78
CA ALA A 228 4.91 -19.55 -1.17
C ALA A 228 4.43 -19.88 0.26
N ALA A 229 4.13 -18.85 1.07
CA ALA A 229 3.61 -19.02 2.43
C ALA A 229 2.21 -19.66 2.42
N LEU A 230 1.32 -19.24 1.51
CA LEU A 230 -0.01 -19.83 1.38
C LEU A 230 0.02 -21.28 0.91
N ASP A 231 0.90 -21.62 -0.05
CA ASP A 231 1.05 -23.00 -0.51
C ASP A 231 1.55 -23.90 0.63
N GLU A 232 2.55 -23.44 1.38
CA GLU A 232 3.10 -24.17 2.53
C GLU A 232 2.05 -24.40 3.63
N VAL A 233 1.29 -23.35 3.97
CA VAL A 233 0.21 -23.43 4.95
C VAL A 233 -0.86 -24.43 4.53
N ARG A 234 -1.24 -24.44 3.25
CA ARG A 234 -2.23 -25.39 2.71
C ARG A 234 -1.75 -26.84 2.75
N ARG A 235 -0.44 -27.05 2.59
CA ARG A 235 0.15 -28.41 2.64
C ARG A 235 0.37 -28.92 4.05
N SER A 236 0.68 -28.01 5.00
CA SER A 236 1.09 -28.38 6.34
C SER A 236 -0.08 -28.48 7.33
N LEU A 237 -1.21 -27.79 7.06
CA LEU A 237 -2.30 -27.62 8.03
C LEU A 237 -3.66 -28.07 7.46
N PRO A 238 -4.55 -28.61 8.29
CA PRO A 238 -5.94 -28.83 7.92
C PRO A 238 -6.64 -27.49 7.63
N ALA A 239 -7.66 -27.49 6.76
CA ALA A 239 -8.28 -26.27 6.23
C ALA A 239 -8.71 -25.25 7.29
N GLY A 240 -9.26 -25.70 8.42
CA GLY A 240 -9.69 -24.80 9.51
C GLY A 240 -8.53 -24.08 10.20
N GLU A 241 -7.41 -24.76 10.40
CA GLU A 241 -6.19 -24.20 11.03
C GLU A 241 -5.45 -23.32 10.02
N ALA A 242 -5.42 -23.70 8.74
CA ALA A 242 -4.84 -22.93 7.65
C ALA A 242 -5.50 -21.54 7.51
N ILE A 243 -6.84 -21.48 7.58
CA ILE A 243 -7.58 -20.21 7.57
C ILE A 243 -7.22 -19.35 8.79
N LEU A 244 -7.19 -19.94 9.99
CA LEU A 244 -6.85 -19.20 11.21
C LEU A 244 -5.41 -18.67 11.15
N TYR A 245 -4.48 -19.48 10.66
CA TYR A 245 -3.09 -19.07 10.48
C TYR A 245 -2.97 -17.92 9.49
N THR A 246 -3.62 -18.02 8.32
CA THR A 246 -3.61 -16.96 7.30
C THR A 246 -4.19 -15.67 7.82
N LEU A 247 -5.31 -15.73 8.57
CA LEU A 247 -5.90 -14.54 9.22
C LEU A 247 -4.98 -13.94 10.27
N SER A 248 -4.26 -14.77 11.04
CA SER A 248 -3.28 -14.28 12.02
C SER A 248 -2.07 -13.63 11.35
N LEU A 249 -1.60 -14.20 10.24
CA LEU A 249 -0.51 -13.64 9.44
C LEU A 249 -0.91 -12.28 8.84
N LEU A 250 -2.11 -12.16 8.27
CA LEU A 250 -2.67 -10.90 7.80
C LEU A 250 -2.74 -9.84 8.91
N ALA A 251 -3.21 -10.21 10.10
CA ALA A 251 -3.25 -9.30 11.25
C ALA A 251 -1.85 -8.84 11.68
N ILE A 252 -0.86 -9.72 11.62
CA ILE A 252 0.54 -9.38 11.90
C ILE A 252 1.10 -8.43 10.86
N LEU A 253 0.87 -8.69 9.56
CA LEU A 253 1.31 -7.80 8.48
C LEU A 253 0.69 -6.40 8.59
N ALA A 254 -0.62 -6.32 8.88
CA ALA A 254 -1.28 -5.04 9.10
C ALA A 254 -0.71 -4.31 10.33
N GLY A 255 -0.42 -5.02 11.43
CA GLY A 255 0.26 -4.47 12.59
C GLY A 255 1.67 -3.97 12.28
N ILE A 256 2.44 -4.70 11.49
CA ILE A 256 3.77 -4.31 10.98
C ILE A 256 3.67 -3.03 10.14
N TYR A 257 2.69 -2.98 9.22
CA TYR A 257 2.45 -1.79 8.40
C TYR A 257 2.19 -0.54 9.26
N LEU A 258 1.23 -0.62 10.17
CA LEU A 258 0.90 0.50 11.05
C LEU A 258 2.08 0.92 11.93
N PHE A 259 2.78 -0.04 12.52
CA PHE A 259 3.92 0.23 13.38
C PHE A 259 5.07 0.92 12.65
N PHE A 260 5.50 0.37 11.51
CA PHE A 260 6.61 0.95 10.75
C PHE A 260 6.24 2.22 9.99
N SER A 261 5.01 2.35 9.48
CA SER A 261 4.53 3.58 8.87
C SER A 261 4.57 4.74 9.87
N LEU A 262 4.06 4.53 11.09
CA LEU A 262 4.07 5.56 12.13
C LEU A 262 5.48 5.89 12.63
N THR A 263 6.28 4.87 12.95
CA THR A 263 7.61 5.08 13.54
C THR A 263 8.61 5.69 12.55
N THR A 264 8.45 5.41 11.25
CA THR A 264 9.33 5.97 10.20
C THR A 264 9.10 7.47 10.04
N GLN A 265 7.88 7.97 10.21
CA GLN A 265 7.60 9.41 10.20
C GLN A 265 8.40 10.19 11.26
N TYR A 266 8.73 9.54 12.37
CA TYR A 266 9.57 10.10 13.45
C TYR A 266 11.04 9.70 13.36
N PHE A 267 11.51 9.20 12.22
CA PHE A 267 12.87 8.69 11.97
C PHE A 267 13.26 7.49 12.84
N LEU A 268 12.44 7.09 13.81
CA LEU A 268 12.70 5.97 14.70
C LEU A 268 12.57 4.62 13.97
N GLY A 269 11.73 4.57 12.94
CA GLY A 269 11.44 3.36 12.17
C GLY A 269 12.67 2.72 11.54
N TYR A 270 13.67 3.50 11.12
CA TYR A 270 14.91 2.98 10.54
C TYR A 270 15.71 2.12 11.53
N PHE A 271 15.89 2.62 12.74
CA PHE A 271 16.60 1.88 13.80
C PHE A 271 15.82 0.66 14.24
N LEU A 272 14.50 0.79 14.40
CA LEU A 272 13.64 -0.31 14.79
C LEU A 272 13.59 -1.38 13.71
N TRP A 273 13.60 -0.99 12.43
CA TRP A 273 13.63 -1.94 11.33
C TRP A 273 14.96 -2.71 11.28
N MET A 274 16.10 -2.04 11.45
CA MET A 274 17.41 -2.72 11.52
C MET A 274 17.45 -3.72 12.68
N LEU A 275 16.95 -3.33 13.85
CA LEU A 275 16.86 -4.22 15.00
C LEU A 275 15.93 -5.41 14.71
N TYR A 276 14.76 -5.16 14.13
CA TYR A 276 13.81 -6.20 13.76
C TYR A 276 14.40 -7.19 12.75
N ALA A 277 15.03 -6.71 11.70
CA ALA A 277 15.68 -7.54 10.70
C ALA A 277 16.83 -8.36 11.28
N ALA A 278 17.64 -7.76 12.16
CA ALA A 278 18.73 -8.45 12.86
C ALA A 278 18.20 -9.57 13.79
N LEU A 279 17.13 -9.30 14.54
CA LEU A 279 16.49 -10.29 15.41
C LEU A 279 15.86 -11.43 14.60
N ALA A 280 15.18 -11.13 13.49
CA ALA A 280 14.62 -12.12 12.59
C ALA A 280 15.70 -13.02 12.00
N LEU A 281 16.82 -12.42 11.51
CA LEU A 281 17.95 -13.17 10.99
C LEU A 281 18.62 -14.03 12.07
N TRP A 282 18.82 -13.49 13.27
CA TRP A 282 19.37 -14.22 14.40
C TRP A 282 18.49 -15.42 14.77
N GLN A 283 17.17 -15.23 14.84
CA GLN A 283 16.21 -16.29 15.13
C GLN A 283 16.25 -17.38 14.04
N TYR A 284 16.30 -16.96 12.77
CA TYR A 284 16.42 -17.88 11.65
C TYR A 284 17.69 -18.73 11.74
N LEU A 285 18.87 -18.08 11.93
CA LEU A 285 20.15 -18.77 12.06
C LEU A 285 20.20 -19.69 13.27
N ARG A 286 19.59 -19.29 14.39
CA ARG A 286 19.53 -20.11 15.61
C ARG A 286 18.69 -21.37 15.40
N ARG A 287 17.59 -21.31 14.63
CA ARG A 287 16.72 -22.45 14.33
C ARG A 287 17.36 -23.46 13.40
N HIS A 288 18.12 -22.98 12.41
CA HIS A 288 18.76 -23.83 11.43
C HIS A 288 20.11 -24.40 11.89
N ARG A 289 20.56 -24.07 13.11
CA ARG A 289 21.73 -24.73 13.67
C ARG A 289 21.37 -26.15 14.10
N PRO A 290 22.13 -27.17 13.63
CA PRO A 290 21.90 -28.55 14.03
C PRO A 290 22.13 -28.65 15.55
N ARG A 291 21.10 -29.11 16.29
CA ARG A 291 21.14 -29.24 17.76
C ARG A 291 21.89 -30.49 18.20
N TYR A 292 21.92 -31.49 17.34
CA TYR A 292 22.50 -32.79 17.67
C TYR A 292 23.52 -33.21 16.62
N ARG A 293 24.45 -34.07 17.04
CA ARG A 293 25.36 -34.77 16.13
C ARG A 293 25.19 -36.26 16.35
N CYS A 294 25.12 -37.02 15.27
CA CYS A 294 25.05 -38.46 15.34
C CYS A 294 26.29 -38.98 16.07
N ALA A 295 26.06 -39.81 17.14
CA ALA A 295 27.15 -40.39 17.92
C ALA A 295 28.02 -41.36 17.11
N HIS A 296 27.49 -41.91 16.05
CA HIS A 296 28.18 -42.92 15.22
C HIS A 296 28.98 -42.33 14.04
N CYS A 297 28.40 -41.35 13.32
CA CYS A 297 29.02 -40.82 12.09
C CYS A 297 29.33 -39.31 12.18
N GLY A 298 29.02 -38.64 13.31
CA GLY A 298 29.25 -37.21 13.48
C GLY A 298 28.37 -36.29 12.62
N ALA A 299 27.44 -36.83 11.85
CA ALA A 299 26.58 -36.02 10.97
C ALA A 299 25.67 -35.12 11.80
N PRO A 300 25.41 -33.85 11.36
CA PRO A 300 24.50 -32.95 12.03
C PRO A 300 23.06 -33.46 11.95
N LEU A 301 22.34 -33.46 13.06
CA LEU A 301 20.94 -33.87 13.21
C LEU A 301 20.12 -32.72 13.73
N HIS A 302 18.93 -32.53 13.16
CA HIS A 302 17.97 -31.52 13.63
C HIS A 302 17.08 -32.07 14.76
N ASP A 303 16.76 -33.36 14.74
CA ASP A 303 15.94 -34.06 15.72
C ASP A 303 16.65 -35.28 16.31
N GLN A 304 16.14 -35.73 17.49
CA GLN A 304 16.56 -37.00 18.10
C GLN A 304 15.87 -38.15 17.37
N GLY A 305 16.41 -38.55 16.25
CA GLY A 305 15.88 -39.67 15.46
C GLY A 305 17.01 -40.42 14.72
N ASN A 306 16.63 -41.42 13.93
CA ASN A 306 17.58 -42.18 13.14
C ASN A 306 18.36 -41.29 12.18
N CYS A 307 19.66 -41.44 12.18
CA CYS A 307 20.55 -40.66 11.34
C CYS A 307 20.32 -40.96 9.85
N PRO A 308 19.95 -39.99 8.98
CA PRO A 308 19.72 -40.22 7.57
C PRO A 308 21.00 -40.65 6.82
N LYS A 309 22.20 -40.50 7.43
CA LYS A 309 23.48 -40.85 6.80
C LYS A 309 23.97 -42.26 7.14
N CYS A 310 23.70 -42.76 8.34
CA CYS A 310 24.16 -44.08 8.77
C CYS A 310 23.02 -45.01 9.19
N GLY A 311 21.76 -44.55 9.21
CA GLY A 311 20.59 -45.39 9.50
C GLY A 311 20.40 -45.78 10.99
N GLN A 312 21.27 -45.30 11.87
CA GLN A 312 21.20 -45.55 13.35
C GLN A 312 20.66 -44.35 14.11
#